data_99685cbfe744a1a922beb71df55c42e9
#
_entry.id   99685cbfe744a1a922beb71df55c42e9
#
_cell.length_a   1.000
_cell.length_b   1.000
_cell.length_c   1.000
_cell.angle_alpha   90.00
_cell.angle_beta   90.00
_cell.angle_gamma   90.00
#
_symmetry.space_group_name_H-M   'P 1'
#
loop_
_entity.id
_entity.type
_entity.pdbx_description
1 polymer ?
#
loop_
_entity_poly.entity_id
_entity_poly.type
_entity_poly.pdbx_seq_one_letter_code
_entity_poly.pdbx_strand_id
1 'polypeptide(L)'
;LSLPKDGNGWSKTRIKIPSPWNINSFGYRDLEGPDHRNYPSYPKEWEQVKMAWMKKNITIPANWTGQQIKLYFEAVAGYSEIYINQEKVGENFDLFLPFSFDITDKVTPGETVEILVGVRSQSLFEDNSTIGRRIVPGGSMWGYHINGIWQDVYLLALPKVHIEDVYIKPLVAKNTLEIEVTLQNKT
;
A
#
# COMPACT_ATOMS: atom_id res chain seq x y z
N LEU A 1 -2.66 -13.28 9.21
CA LEU A 1 -2.86 -12.31 10.29
C LEU A 1 -4.21 -12.56 10.95
N SER A 2 -4.27 -12.59 12.28
CA SER A 2 -5.57 -12.53 12.96
C SER A 2 -6.06 -11.09 12.96
N LEU A 3 -7.32 -10.89 12.60
CA LEU A 3 -7.93 -9.56 12.65
C LEU A 3 -7.89 -9.00 14.07
N PRO A 4 -7.61 -7.71 14.24
CA PRO A 4 -7.67 -7.07 15.54
C PRO A 4 -9.10 -7.12 16.08
N LYS A 5 -9.24 -7.45 17.36
CA LYS A 5 -10.54 -7.38 18.04
C LYS A 5 -10.88 -5.92 18.28
N ASP A 6 -12.15 -5.57 18.05
CA ASP A 6 -12.64 -4.22 18.32
C ASP A 6 -12.36 -3.79 19.76
N GLY A 7 -11.88 -2.57 19.90
CA GLY A 7 -11.67 -1.89 21.18
C GLY A 7 -10.34 -2.11 21.89
N ASN A 8 -9.50 -3.08 21.49
CA ASN A 8 -8.24 -3.35 22.16
C ASN A 8 -7.03 -3.30 21.21
N GLY A 9 -5.93 -2.70 21.68
CA GLY A 9 -4.64 -2.71 20.98
C GLY A 9 -4.43 -1.60 19.95
N TRP A 10 -5.40 -0.72 19.74
CA TRP A 10 -5.20 0.44 18.87
C TRP A 10 -4.41 1.54 19.58
N SER A 11 -3.37 2.03 18.91
CA SER A 11 -2.62 3.20 19.38
C SER A 11 -3.48 4.45 19.35
N LYS A 12 -3.27 5.34 20.33
CA LYS A 12 -3.84 6.70 20.30
C LYS A 12 -3.16 7.57 19.23
N THR A 13 -1.92 7.26 18.89
CA THR A 13 -1.17 7.97 17.85
C THR A 13 -1.68 7.53 16.49
N ARG A 14 -2.01 8.51 15.65
CA ARG A 14 -2.43 8.27 14.26
C ARG A 14 -1.20 8.23 13.36
N ILE A 15 -1.18 7.29 12.44
CA ILE A 15 -0.21 7.29 11.34
C ILE A 15 -0.73 8.16 10.19
N LYS A 16 0.15 8.96 9.61
CA LYS A 16 -0.11 9.68 8.35
C LYS A 16 0.24 8.74 7.19
N ILE A 17 -0.64 8.60 6.22
CA ILE A 17 -0.36 7.88 4.98
C ILE A 17 -0.22 8.91 3.85
N PRO A 18 0.83 8.82 3.03
CA PRO A 18 1.92 7.82 3.03
C PRO A 18 2.94 8.07 4.14
N SER A 19 3.33 7.03 4.85
CA SER A 19 4.49 7.05 5.77
C SER A 19 4.79 5.63 6.28
N PRO A 20 6.06 5.18 6.29
CA PRO A 20 6.43 4.01 7.08
C PRO A 20 6.30 4.30 8.58
N TRP A 21 6.01 3.30 9.40
CA TRP A 21 5.88 3.50 10.84
C TRP A 21 7.22 3.51 11.60
N ASN A 22 8.29 2.96 11.01
CA ASN A 22 9.62 2.84 11.60
C ASN A 22 10.62 3.89 11.09
N ILE A 23 10.13 5.09 10.79
CA ILE A 23 10.93 6.11 10.09
C ILE A 23 11.96 6.81 10.98
N ASN A 24 11.79 6.73 12.31
CA ASN A 24 12.74 7.36 13.24
C ASN A 24 14.13 6.71 13.16
N SER A 25 14.23 5.47 12.68
CA SER A 25 15.50 4.77 12.46
C SER A 25 16.25 5.24 11.21
N PHE A 26 15.63 6.03 10.32
CA PHE A 26 16.31 6.67 9.22
C PHE A 26 17.17 7.83 9.76
N GLY A 27 18.39 7.53 10.03
CA GLY A 27 19.46 8.23 10.67
C GLY A 27 19.86 9.62 10.19
N TYR A 28 18.94 10.56 10.14
CA TYR A 28 19.29 11.98 10.10
C TYR A 28 19.37 12.59 11.51
N ARG A 29 19.75 11.76 12.49
CA ARG A 29 19.88 12.19 13.90
C ARG A 29 20.96 13.24 14.13
N ASP A 30 21.92 13.36 13.20
CA ASP A 30 23.12 14.15 13.38
C ASP A 30 23.21 15.37 12.45
N LEU A 31 22.16 15.69 11.70
CA LEU A 31 22.13 16.93 10.92
C LEU A 31 21.61 18.05 11.79
N GLU A 32 22.51 18.92 12.26
CA GLU A 32 22.17 20.22 12.80
C GLU A 32 21.55 21.07 11.69
N GLY A 33 20.30 21.46 11.86
CA GLY A 33 19.60 22.30 10.90
C GLY A 33 18.08 22.20 11.01
N PRO A 34 17.34 23.01 10.25
CA PRO A 34 15.89 22.90 10.20
C PRO A 34 15.52 21.47 9.82
N ASP A 35 14.57 20.91 10.55
CA ASP A 35 14.15 19.52 10.45
C ASP A 35 13.76 19.18 9.00
N HIS A 36 14.66 18.51 8.29
CA HIS A 36 14.44 18.07 6.91
C HIS A 36 13.51 16.85 6.81
N ARG A 37 12.99 16.39 7.95
CA ARG A 37 12.05 15.27 8.00
C ARG A 37 10.68 15.71 7.54
N ASN A 38 10.35 15.36 6.33
CA ASN A 38 9.00 15.48 5.79
C ASN A 38 8.01 14.51 6.44
N TYR A 39 8.48 13.71 7.42
CA TYR A 39 7.71 12.67 8.05
C TYR A 39 7.41 12.99 9.50
N PRO A 40 6.23 12.66 10.02
CA PRO A 40 5.90 12.84 11.42
C PRO A 40 6.78 11.96 12.30
N SER A 41 7.10 12.42 13.50
CA SER A 41 7.73 11.57 14.52
C SER A 41 6.71 10.63 15.12
N TYR A 42 7.02 9.32 15.08
CA TYR A 42 6.21 8.29 15.70
C TYR A 42 6.81 7.81 17.02
N PRO A 43 6.04 7.12 17.88
CA PRO A 43 6.56 6.53 19.10
C PRO A 43 7.78 5.64 18.80
N LYS A 44 8.83 5.76 19.63
CA LYS A 44 10.09 5.01 19.41
C LYS A 44 9.89 3.48 19.41
N GLU A 45 8.95 3.01 20.19
CA GLU A 45 8.58 1.59 20.27
C GLU A 45 8.08 1.03 18.92
N TRP A 46 7.56 1.89 18.01
CA TRP A 46 7.14 1.46 16.70
C TRP A 46 8.29 1.01 15.80
N GLU A 47 9.51 1.44 16.07
CA GLU A 47 10.68 1.01 15.30
C GLU A 47 10.95 -0.49 15.40
N GLN A 48 10.56 -1.11 16.52
CA GLN A 48 10.74 -2.53 16.76
C GLN A 48 9.52 -3.37 16.33
N VAL A 49 8.44 -2.70 15.90
CA VAL A 49 7.22 -3.39 15.48
C VAL A 49 7.44 -4.07 14.13
N LYS A 50 7.23 -5.38 14.11
CA LYS A 50 7.36 -6.21 12.91
C LYS A 50 6.02 -6.50 12.24
N MET A 51 4.92 -6.15 12.87
CA MET A 51 3.57 -6.39 12.37
C MET A 51 2.61 -5.35 12.93
N ALA A 52 1.86 -4.71 12.06
CA ALA A 52 0.89 -3.69 12.44
C ALA A 52 -0.38 -3.75 11.61
N TRP A 53 -1.46 -3.29 12.22
CA TRP A 53 -2.74 -3.04 11.54
C TRP A 53 -2.97 -1.54 11.43
N MET A 54 -3.42 -1.10 10.26
CA MET A 54 -3.86 0.27 9.99
C MET A 54 -5.34 0.24 9.63
N LYS A 55 -6.09 1.22 10.16
CA LYS A 55 -7.53 1.32 9.97
C LYS A 55 -7.94 2.70 9.51
N LYS A 56 -8.87 2.76 8.58
CA LYS A 56 -9.53 4.00 8.16
C LYS A 56 -10.98 3.74 7.76
N ASN A 57 -11.88 4.57 8.28
CA ASN A 57 -13.25 4.64 7.78
C ASN A 57 -13.32 5.69 6.69
N ILE A 58 -13.99 5.36 5.60
CA ILE A 58 -14.15 6.24 4.44
C ILE A 58 -15.56 6.10 3.87
N THR A 59 -16.16 7.23 3.51
CA THR A 59 -17.46 7.22 2.82
C THR A 59 -17.23 7.15 1.32
N ILE A 60 -17.83 6.16 0.68
CA ILE A 60 -17.78 6.00 -0.79
C ILE A 60 -18.69 7.08 -1.40
N PRO A 61 -18.20 7.91 -2.33
CA PRO A 61 -19.03 8.94 -2.94
C PRO A 61 -20.29 8.38 -3.61
N ALA A 62 -21.45 8.94 -3.31
CA ALA A 62 -22.72 8.44 -3.84
C ALA A 62 -22.83 8.51 -5.36
N ASN A 63 -22.13 9.48 -5.98
CA ASN A 63 -22.09 9.65 -7.43
C ASN A 63 -21.25 8.60 -8.17
N TRP A 64 -20.65 7.64 -7.45
CA TRP A 64 -19.91 6.51 -8.04
C TRP A 64 -20.81 5.30 -8.33
N THR A 65 -22.12 5.43 -8.15
CA THR A 65 -23.07 4.38 -8.49
C THR A 65 -22.91 3.93 -9.95
N GLY A 66 -22.79 2.60 -10.15
CA GLY A 66 -22.63 1.99 -11.45
C GLY A 66 -21.22 2.04 -12.04
N GLN A 67 -20.25 2.57 -11.30
CA GLN A 67 -18.83 2.56 -11.67
C GLN A 67 -18.12 1.34 -11.05
N GLN A 68 -16.99 0.97 -11.62
CA GLN A 68 -16.07 0.04 -10.99
C GLN A 68 -15.27 0.79 -9.91
N ILE A 69 -15.18 0.22 -8.71
CA ILE A 69 -14.45 0.83 -7.61
C ILE A 69 -13.24 -0.03 -7.28
N LYS A 70 -12.04 0.56 -7.41
CA LYS A 70 -10.77 -0.09 -7.06
C LYS A 70 -10.14 0.60 -5.85
N LEU A 71 -9.59 -0.19 -4.92
CA LEU A 71 -8.68 0.29 -3.89
C LEU A 71 -7.26 0.06 -4.42
N TYR A 72 -6.54 1.15 -4.66
CA TYR A 72 -5.23 1.17 -5.30
C TYR A 72 -4.17 1.63 -4.31
N PHE A 73 -3.07 0.91 -4.26
CA PHE A 73 -1.87 1.21 -3.50
C PHE A 73 -0.70 1.43 -4.45
N GLU A 74 0.04 2.52 -4.29
CA GLU A 74 1.27 2.72 -5.05
C GLU A 74 2.39 1.82 -4.54
N ALA A 75 2.55 1.68 -3.22
CA ALA A 75 3.44 0.68 -2.64
C ALA A 75 3.20 0.47 -1.14
N VAL A 76 3.37 -0.77 -0.69
CA VAL A 76 3.34 -1.16 0.73
C VAL A 76 4.58 -1.97 1.05
N ALA A 77 5.37 -1.51 2.00
CA ALA A 77 6.58 -2.23 2.42
C ALA A 77 6.25 -3.30 3.45
N GLY A 78 6.30 -4.55 3.00
CA GLY A 78 6.00 -5.76 3.75
C GLY A 78 4.89 -6.59 3.11
N TYR A 79 4.71 -7.81 3.60
CA TYR A 79 3.55 -8.61 3.24
C TYR A 79 2.28 -7.95 3.79
N SER A 80 1.35 -7.62 2.92
CA SER A 80 0.12 -6.93 3.28
C SER A 80 -1.13 -7.75 3.02
N GLU A 81 -2.09 -7.67 3.92
CA GLU A 81 -3.46 -8.20 3.76
C GLU A 81 -4.44 -7.05 3.89
N ILE A 82 -5.39 -6.99 2.96
CA ILE A 82 -6.36 -5.92 2.85
C ILE A 82 -7.76 -6.45 3.10
N TYR A 83 -8.52 -5.72 3.92
CA TYR A 83 -9.88 -6.07 4.30
C TYR A 83 -10.81 -4.86 4.14
N ILE A 84 -12.03 -5.13 3.71
CA ILE A 84 -13.16 -4.19 3.70
C ILE A 84 -14.23 -4.75 4.63
N ASN A 85 -14.64 -3.97 5.65
CA ASN A 85 -15.62 -4.41 6.64
C ASN A 85 -15.32 -5.79 7.22
N GLN A 86 -14.01 -6.05 7.55
CA GLN A 86 -13.48 -7.30 8.08
C GLN A 86 -13.46 -8.49 7.09
N GLU A 87 -13.92 -8.31 5.85
CA GLU A 87 -13.80 -9.31 4.79
C GLU A 87 -12.51 -9.12 4.00
N LYS A 88 -11.70 -10.17 3.88
CA LYS A 88 -10.44 -10.11 3.11
C LYS A 88 -10.74 -9.92 1.63
N VAL A 89 -10.11 -8.90 1.03
CA VAL A 89 -10.23 -8.63 -0.41
C VAL A 89 -8.97 -9.03 -1.18
N GLY A 90 -7.83 -9.12 -0.50
CA GLY A 90 -6.61 -9.60 -1.14
C GLY A 90 -5.36 -9.46 -0.27
N GLU A 91 -4.24 -9.78 -0.89
CA GLU A 91 -2.90 -9.69 -0.28
C GLU A 91 -1.87 -9.29 -1.33
N ASN A 92 -0.77 -8.72 -0.88
CA ASN A 92 0.36 -8.35 -1.73
C ASN A 92 1.68 -8.58 -1.01
N PHE A 93 2.69 -8.99 -1.75
CA PHE A 93 4.03 -9.28 -1.22
C PHE A 93 5.14 -8.52 -1.95
N ASP A 94 4.76 -7.63 -2.86
CA ASP A 94 5.71 -6.73 -3.51
C ASP A 94 5.86 -5.44 -2.70
N LEU A 95 7.11 -4.95 -2.58
CA LEU A 95 7.44 -3.81 -1.74
C LEU A 95 7.44 -2.48 -2.50
N PHE A 96 7.54 -2.52 -3.82
CA PHE A 96 7.84 -1.36 -4.65
C PHE A 96 6.88 -1.16 -5.81
N LEU A 97 6.14 -2.20 -6.20
CA LEU A 97 5.21 -2.10 -7.31
C LEU A 97 3.79 -1.76 -6.84
N PRO A 98 3.05 -1.00 -7.64
CA PRO A 98 1.66 -0.73 -7.36
C PRO A 98 0.79 -1.98 -7.53
N PHE A 99 -0.29 -2.02 -6.76
CA PHE A 99 -1.30 -3.07 -6.85
C PHE A 99 -2.68 -2.53 -6.52
N SER A 100 -3.71 -3.21 -6.96
CA SER A 100 -5.08 -2.81 -6.68
C SER A 100 -6.02 -4.01 -6.52
N PHE A 101 -7.11 -3.76 -5.81
CA PHE A 101 -8.20 -4.72 -5.67
C PHE A 101 -9.51 -4.08 -6.14
N ASP A 102 -10.26 -4.82 -6.95
CA ASP A 102 -11.64 -4.48 -7.27
C ASP A 102 -12.50 -4.73 -6.03
N ILE A 103 -13.08 -3.68 -5.51
CA ILE A 103 -13.93 -3.72 -4.33
C ILE A 103 -15.38 -3.36 -4.64
N THR A 104 -15.75 -3.32 -5.92
CA THR A 104 -17.09 -2.90 -6.39
C THR A 104 -18.21 -3.64 -5.66
N ASP A 105 -18.08 -4.95 -5.51
CA ASP A 105 -19.08 -5.81 -4.87
C ASP A 105 -18.99 -5.82 -3.33
N LYS A 106 -18.02 -5.10 -2.76
CA LYS A 106 -17.76 -5.05 -1.32
C LYS A 106 -18.19 -3.73 -0.68
N VAL A 107 -18.57 -2.76 -1.51
CA VAL A 107 -18.91 -1.40 -1.05
C VAL A 107 -20.17 -0.90 -1.72
N THR A 108 -20.91 -0.03 -1.02
CA THR A 108 -22.09 0.64 -1.55
C THR A 108 -21.81 2.15 -1.64
N PRO A 109 -21.94 2.77 -2.83
CA PRO A 109 -21.86 4.22 -2.96
C PRO A 109 -22.83 4.93 -2.01
N GLY A 110 -22.34 5.93 -1.28
CA GLY A 110 -23.06 6.65 -0.23
C GLY A 110 -22.85 6.10 1.19
N GLU A 111 -22.34 4.88 1.34
CA GLU A 111 -22.08 4.27 2.65
C GLU A 111 -20.64 4.45 3.12
N THR A 112 -20.46 4.37 4.42
CA THR A 112 -19.13 4.38 5.05
C THR A 112 -18.65 2.94 5.26
N VAL A 113 -17.44 2.66 4.83
CA VAL A 113 -16.79 1.36 4.98
C VAL A 113 -15.52 1.47 5.81
N GLU A 114 -15.18 0.40 6.52
CA GLU A 114 -13.92 0.26 7.22
C GLU A 114 -12.89 -0.41 6.30
N ILE A 115 -11.76 0.24 6.09
CA ILE A 115 -10.59 -0.35 5.43
C ILE A 115 -9.60 -0.74 6.50
N LEU A 116 -9.18 -2.01 6.53
CA LEU A 116 -8.12 -2.54 7.36
C LEU A 116 -6.97 -3.01 6.48
N VAL A 117 -5.76 -2.61 6.83
CA VAL A 117 -4.53 -3.06 6.18
C VAL A 117 -3.61 -3.63 7.25
N GLY A 118 -3.39 -4.94 7.21
CA GLY A 118 -2.42 -5.61 8.05
C GLY A 118 -1.10 -5.76 7.30
N VAL A 119 0.01 -5.33 7.91
CA VAL A 119 1.33 -5.44 7.28
C VAL A 119 2.29 -6.19 8.19
N ARG A 120 3.00 -7.16 7.63
CA ARG A 120 4.13 -7.84 8.26
C ARG A 120 5.42 -7.38 7.63
N SER A 121 6.39 -7.02 8.45
CA SER A 121 7.74 -6.67 7.99
C SER A 121 8.33 -7.81 7.16
N GLN A 122 8.99 -7.45 6.06
CA GLN A 122 9.76 -8.40 5.25
C GLN A 122 10.80 -9.16 6.07
N SER A 123 11.35 -8.54 7.13
CA SER A 123 12.35 -9.19 8.00
C SER A 123 11.83 -10.45 8.71
N LEU A 124 10.51 -10.67 8.77
CA LEU A 124 9.92 -11.91 9.29
C LEU A 124 9.98 -13.08 8.30
N PHE A 125 10.31 -12.81 7.04
CA PHE A 125 10.38 -13.79 5.96
C PHE A 125 11.83 -13.99 5.46
N GLU A 126 12.81 -13.31 6.07
CA GLU A 126 14.22 -13.52 5.75
C GLU A 126 14.71 -14.81 6.38
N ASP A 127 15.19 -15.73 5.54
CA ASP A 127 15.88 -16.93 6.01
C ASP A 127 17.37 -16.61 6.14
N ASN A 128 17.81 -16.40 7.37
CA ASN A 128 19.23 -16.18 7.69
C ASN A 128 20.05 -17.49 7.70
N SER A 129 19.41 -18.65 7.58
CA SER A 129 20.10 -19.96 7.58
C SER A 129 20.84 -20.23 6.26
N THR A 130 20.48 -19.51 5.19
CA THR A 130 21.06 -19.69 3.85
C THR A 130 21.61 -18.37 3.34
N ILE A 131 22.92 -18.23 3.27
CA ILE A 131 23.61 -17.03 2.80
C ILE A 131 23.04 -16.62 1.43
N GLY A 132 22.45 -15.43 1.36
CA GLY A 132 21.97 -14.80 0.13
C GLY A 132 20.58 -15.22 -0.35
N ARG A 133 19.84 -16.09 0.35
CA ARG A 133 18.43 -16.37 0.02
C ARG A 133 17.51 -15.42 0.78
N ARG A 134 16.85 -14.56 0.04
CA ARG A 134 15.70 -13.81 0.51
C ARG A 134 14.43 -14.44 -0.04
N ILE A 135 13.46 -14.67 0.82
CA ILE A 135 12.16 -15.22 0.44
C ILE A 135 11.26 -14.13 -0.16
N VAL A 136 11.60 -12.88 0.08
CA VAL A 136 10.87 -11.69 -0.40
C VAL A 136 11.69 -10.91 -1.41
N PRO A 137 11.07 -10.42 -2.48
CA PRO A 137 11.72 -9.51 -3.40
C PRO A 137 12.10 -8.20 -2.68
N GLY A 138 13.33 -7.81 -2.85
CA GLY A 138 13.80 -6.51 -2.42
C GLY A 138 14.27 -6.44 -0.96
N GLY A 139 15.11 -5.49 -0.74
CA GLY A 139 15.53 -4.95 0.54
C GLY A 139 15.72 -3.47 0.33
N SER A 140 15.77 -2.70 1.39
CA SER A 140 16.11 -1.30 1.29
C SER A 140 17.49 -1.15 0.63
N MET A 141 17.64 -0.25 -0.33
CA MET A 141 18.92 0.10 -0.93
C MET A 141 19.94 0.59 0.10
N TRP A 142 19.50 0.96 1.29
CA TRP A 142 20.26 1.58 2.37
C TRP A 142 20.47 0.65 3.57
N GLY A 143 20.14 -0.64 3.45
CA GLY A 143 20.27 -1.62 4.54
C GLY A 143 19.19 -1.53 5.62
N TYR A 144 18.22 -0.64 5.50
CA TYR A 144 17.09 -0.51 6.41
C TYR A 144 15.82 -1.04 5.78
N HIS A 145 15.00 -1.71 6.58
CA HIS A 145 13.67 -2.13 6.17
C HIS A 145 12.66 -1.09 6.61
N ILE A 146 12.05 -0.41 5.65
CA ILE A 146 10.86 0.39 5.91
C ILE A 146 9.66 -0.56 6.05
N ASN A 147 8.69 -0.20 6.87
CA ASN A 147 7.49 -1.01 7.08
C ASN A 147 6.24 -0.14 7.01
N GLY A 148 5.25 -0.60 6.29
CA GLY A 148 3.95 0.05 6.20
C GLY A 148 3.63 0.63 4.82
N ILE A 149 2.57 1.42 4.75
CA ILE A 149 2.11 2.07 3.53
C ILE A 149 2.98 3.32 3.31
N TRP A 150 3.99 3.21 2.46
CA TRP A 150 4.99 4.26 2.29
C TRP A 150 4.78 5.13 1.04
N GLN A 151 3.85 4.73 0.17
CA GLN A 151 3.37 5.51 -0.97
C GLN A 151 1.86 5.74 -0.85
N ASP A 152 1.29 6.52 -1.77
CA ASP A 152 -0.10 6.92 -1.70
C ASP A 152 -1.09 5.75 -1.89
N VAL A 153 -2.30 5.97 -1.36
CA VAL A 153 -3.43 5.05 -1.49
C VAL A 153 -4.63 5.81 -2.01
N TYR A 154 -5.27 5.25 -3.04
CA TYR A 154 -6.42 5.86 -3.70
C TYR A 154 -7.62 4.93 -3.73
N LEU A 155 -8.81 5.53 -3.68
CA LEU A 155 -10.01 4.93 -4.23
C LEU A 155 -10.19 5.46 -5.65
N LEU A 156 -10.32 4.57 -6.61
CA LEU A 156 -10.53 4.89 -8.01
C LEU A 156 -11.94 4.48 -8.41
N ALA A 157 -12.68 5.40 -9.02
CA ALA A 157 -13.94 5.10 -9.66
C ALA A 157 -13.74 5.15 -11.18
N LEU A 158 -13.94 4.04 -11.84
CA LEU A 158 -13.68 3.86 -13.26
C LEU A 158 -14.98 3.54 -14.01
N PRO A 159 -15.17 4.07 -15.21
CA PRO A 159 -16.25 3.62 -16.09
C PRO A 159 -16.16 2.12 -16.32
N LYS A 160 -17.30 1.45 -16.60
CA LYS A 160 -17.32 0.03 -16.92
C LYS A 160 -16.44 -0.34 -18.11
N VAL A 161 -16.30 0.60 -19.03
CA VAL A 161 -15.34 0.49 -20.16
C VAL A 161 -14.27 1.56 -19.96
N HIS A 162 -13.02 1.14 -19.79
CA HIS A 162 -11.91 2.05 -19.56
C HIS A 162 -10.59 1.46 -20.07
N ILE A 163 -9.58 2.30 -20.22
CA ILE A 163 -8.21 1.87 -20.50
C ILE A 163 -7.63 1.28 -19.22
N GLU A 164 -7.24 0.01 -19.28
CA GLU A 164 -6.58 -0.70 -18.17
C GLU A 164 -5.07 -0.53 -18.24
N ASP A 165 -4.50 -0.57 -19.46
CA ASP A 165 -3.05 -0.44 -19.65
C ASP A 165 -2.71 0.17 -21.01
N VAL A 166 -1.56 0.85 -21.06
CA VAL A 166 -0.99 1.43 -22.28
C VAL A 166 0.49 1.09 -22.34
N TYR A 167 0.88 0.32 -23.34
CA TYR A 167 2.28 0.00 -23.60
C TYR A 167 2.80 0.75 -24.82
N ILE A 168 3.82 1.58 -24.61
CA ILE A 168 4.40 2.45 -25.63
C ILE A 168 5.75 1.90 -26.09
N LYS A 169 5.88 1.62 -27.40
CA LYS A 169 7.08 1.05 -28.03
C LYS A 169 7.68 2.06 -29.03
N PRO A 170 8.68 2.85 -28.64
CA PRO A 170 9.37 3.73 -29.58
C PRO A 170 10.29 2.89 -30.48
N LEU A 171 10.08 2.95 -31.80
CA LEU A 171 10.88 2.30 -32.81
C LEU A 171 11.78 3.33 -33.51
N VAL A 172 12.85 3.74 -32.83
CA VAL A 172 13.74 4.83 -33.26
C VAL A 172 14.29 4.60 -34.67
N ALA A 173 14.73 3.37 -35.01
CA ALA A 173 15.26 3.04 -36.32
C ALA A 173 14.23 3.22 -37.48
N LYS A 174 12.94 3.20 -37.16
CA LYS A 174 11.85 3.36 -38.13
C LYS A 174 11.18 4.74 -38.04
N ASN A 175 11.60 5.57 -37.10
CA ASN A 175 10.96 6.86 -36.76
C ASN A 175 9.45 6.71 -36.55
N THR A 176 9.03 5.65 -35.85
CA THR A 176 7.64 5.33 -35.55
C THR A 176 7.41 5.07 -34.07
N LEU A 177 6.18 5.25 -33.65
CA LEU A 177 5.69 4.91 -32.31
C LEU A 177 4.57 3.89 -32.47
N GLU A 178 4.73 2.75 -31.82
CA GLU A 178 3.68 1.74 -31.67
C GLU A 178 3.07 1.85 -30.28
N ILE A 179 1.75 1.85 -30.20
CA ILE A 179 1.01 1.94 -28.94
C ILE A 179 0.05 0.76 -28.85
N GLU A 180 0.21 -0.06 -27.83
CA GLU A 180 -0.73 -1.10 -27.47
C GLU A 180 -1.63 -0.59 -26.34
N VAL A 181 -2.94 -0.71 -26.51
CA VAL A 181 -3.93 -0.27 -25.52
C VAL A 181 -4.77 -1.46 -25.10
N THR A 182 -4.76 -1.76 -23.81
CA THR A 182 -5.64 -2.78 -23.20
C THR A 182 -6.88 -2.10 -22.64
N LEU A 183 -8.06 -2.54 -23.10
CA LEU A 183 -9.34 -2.06 -22.62
C LEU A 183 -9.97 -3.09 -21.67
N GLN A 184 -10.44 -2.62 -20.53
CA GLN A 184 -11.32 -3.36 -19.64
C GLN A 184 -12.77 -3.10 -20.02
N ASN A 185 -13.59 -4.14 -20.16
CA ASN A 185 -15.04 -4.05 -20.37
C ASN A 185 -15.75 -4.93 -19.34
N LYS A 186 -16.55 -4.31 -18.47
CA LYS A 186 -17.38 -4.95 -17.41
C LYS A 186 -18.88 -4.64 -17.60
N THR A 187 -19.32 -4.47 -18.85
CA THR A 187 -20.75 -4.27 -19.15
C THR A 187 -21.53 -5.58 -19.07
#